data_1cb69fad15400730bcc17f8cc36fa53d
#
_entry.id   1cb69fad15400730bcc17f8cc36fa53d
#
_cell.length_a   1.000
_cell.length_b   1.000
_cell.length_c   1.000
_cell.angle_alpha   90.00
_cell.angle_beta   90.00
_cell.angle_gamma   90.00
#
_symmetry.space_group_name_H-M   'P 1'
#
loop_
_entity.id
_entity.type
_entity.pdbx_description
1 polymer ?
#
loop_
_entity_poly.entity_id
_entity_poly.type
_entity_poly.pdbx_seq_one_letter_code
_entity_poly.pdbx_strand_id
1 'polypeptide(L)'
;MKKKILVVDDEDFQRDLLNKLLTKAGYTVSDAESPEVAFTLMKKEDFPVIITDLIMLDMDGVEFCQRIRERNSHSVIIALTGYADLYDLEKLKQVGFDNYLTKPIKLDKIQPVVEAGFKKIKNRKKSHR
;
A
#
# COMPACT_ATOMS: atom_id res chain seq x y z
N MET A 1 -9.11 -17.58 1.68
CA MET A 1 -9.05 -16.18 2.14
C MET A 1 -8.83 -15.23 0.98
N LYS A 2 -9.64 -14.19 0.89
CA LYS A 2 -9.47 -13.19 -0.16
C LYS A 2 -8.23 -12.36 0.12
N LYS A 3 -7.38 -12.20 -0.89
CA LYS A 3 -6.19 -11.36 -0.78
C LYS A 3 -6.57 -9.93 -1.15
N LYS A 4 -6.95 -9.16 -0.15
CA LYS A 4 -7.43 -7.79 -0.32
C LYS A 4 -6.27 -6.79 -0.31
N ILE A 5 -6.31 -5.89 -1.28
CA ILE A 5 -5.34 -4.81 -1.41
C ILE A 5 -6.08 -3.48 -1.47
N LEU A 6 -5.61 -2.50 -0.71
CA LEU A 6 -6.09 -1.13 -0.81
C LEU A 6 -5.06 -0.30 -1.57
N VAL A 7 -5.49 0.37 -2.62
CA VAL A 7 -4.64 1.26 -3.43
C VAL A 7 -5.06 2.70 -3.16
N VAL A 8 -4.12 3.55 -2.76
CA VAL A 8 -4.38 4.95 -2.45
C VAL A 8 -3.53 5.84 -3.34
N ASP A 9 -4.18 6.61 -4.20
CA ASP A 9 -3.51 7.50 -5.15
C ASP A 9 -4.51 8.56 -5.59
N ASP A 10 -4.11 9.82 -5.58
CA ASP A 10 -5.00 10.92 -5.99
C ASP A 10 -5.06 11.11 -7.50
N GLU A 11 -4.23 10.39 -8.24
CA GLU A 11 -4.20 10.44 -9.69
C GLU A 11 -5.07 9.32 -10.27
N ASP A 12 -6.19 9.68 -10.89
CA ASP A 12 -7.19 8.72 -11.37
C ASP A 12 -6.64 7.69 -12.33
N PHE A 13 -5.82 8.11 -13.28
CA PHE A 13 -5.25 7.21 -14.28
C PHE A 13 -4.36 6.13 -13.63
N GLN A 14 -3.51 6.54 -12.73
CA GLN A 14 -2.60 5.63 -12.02
C GLN A 14 -3.37 4.66 -11.13
N ARG A 15 -4.32 5.19 -10.39
CA ARG A 15 -5.14 4.38 -9.49
C ARG A 15 -5.90 3.31 -10.27
N ASP A 16 -6.50 3.71 -11.40
CA ASP A 16 -7.23 2.79 -12.26
C ASP A 16 -6.31 1.72 -12.85
N LEU A 17 -5.12 2.11 -13.29
CA LEU A 17 -4.14 1.17 -13.84
C LEU A 17 -3.73 0.12 -12.80
N LEU A 18 -3.41 0.56 -11.59
CA LEU A 18 -3.08 -0.35 -10.50
C LEU A 18 -4.20 -1.32 -10.19
N ASN A 19 -5.42 -0.80 -10.09
CA ASN A 19 -6.58 -1.62 -9.83
C ASN A 19 -6.72 -2.72 -10.88
N LYS A 20 -6.63 -2.35 -12.16
CA LYS A 20 -6.77 -3.30 -13.26
C LYS A 20 -5.66 -4.35 -13.25
N LEU A 21 -4.42 -3.94 -13.06
CA LEU A 21 -3.30 -4.87 -13.04
C LEU A 21 -3.41 -5.89 -11.91
N LEU A 22 -3.73 -5.42 -10.73
CA LEU A 22 -3.83 -6.29 -9.55
C LEU A 22 -5.06 -7.17 -9.58
N THR A 23 -6.18 -6.64 -10.04
CA THR A 23 -7.41 -7.43 -10.19
C THR A 23 -7.19 -8.56 -11.19
N LYS A 24 -6.54 -8.26 -12.31
CA LYS A 24 -6.23 -9.27 -13.32
C LYS A 24 -5.29 -10.35 -12.79
N ALA A 25 -4.42 -9.98 -11.86
CA ALA A 25 -3.49 -10.92 -11.22
C ALA A 25 -4.16 -11.80 -10.16
N GLY A 26 -5.44 -11.59 -9.87
CA GLY A 26 -6.21 -12.42 -8.96
C GLY A 26 -6.46 -11.84 -7.59
N TYR A 27 -6.06 -10.60 -7.33
CA TYR A 27 -6.29 -9.95 -6.05
C TYR A 27 -7.64 -9.25 -6.00
N THR A 28 -8.17 -9.07 -4.80
CA THR A 28 -9.37 -8.27 -4.57
C THR A 28 -8.93 -6.86 -4.21
N VAL A 29 -9.22 -5.90 -5.08
CA VAL A 29 -8.69 -4.54 -4.97
C VAL A 29 -9.78 -3.55 -4.65
N SER A 30 -9.55 -2.73 -3.63
CA SER A 30 -10.33 -1.52 -3.38
C SER A 30 -9.40 -0.35 -3.61
N ASP A 31 -9.93 0.77 -4.07
CA ASP A 31 -9.09 1.95 -4.26
C ASP A 31 -9.70 3.18 -3.61
N ALA A 32 -8.83 4.14 -3.29
CA ALA A 32 -9.20 5.39 -2.63
C ALA A 32 -8.43 6.53 -3.30
N GLU A 33 -9.13 7.63 -3.54
CA GLU A 33 -8.54 8.81 -4.17
C GLU A 33 -7.76 9.68 -3.18
N SER A 34 -7.89 9.39 -1.88
CA SER A 34 -7.25 10.17 -0.83
C SER A 34 -7.08 9.33 0.44
N PRO A 35 -6.19 9.74 1.34
CA PRO A 35 -6.10 9.10 2.67
C PRO A 35 -7.42 9.14 3.44
N GLU A 36 -8.18 10.21 3.30
CA GLU A 36 -9.48 10.34 3.98
C GLU A 36 -10.44 9.25 3.53
N VAL A 37 -10.57 9.03 2.23
CA VAL A 37 -11.39 7.94 1.68
C VAL A 37 -10.85 6.60 2.12
N ALA A 38 -9.53 6.44 2.14
CA ALA A 38 -8.89 5.21 2.58
C ALA A 38 -9.26 4.88 4.03
N PHE A 39 -9.21 5.86 4.93
CA PHE A 39 -9.58 5.64 6.32
C PHE A 39 -11.05 5.25 6.47
N THR A 40 -11.92 5.82 5.65
CA THR A 40 -13.34 5.43 5.65
C THR A 40 -13.51 3.97 5.28
N LEU A 41 -12.79 3.51 4.26
CA LEU A 41 -12.81 2.10 3.85
C LEU A 41 -12.22 1.19 4.94
N MET A 42 -11.14 1.63 5.57
CA MET A 42 -10.46 0.86 6.61
C MET A 42 -11.31 0.68 7.87
N LYS A 43 -12.27 1.55 8.10
CA LYS A 43 -13.23 1.39 9.21
C LYS A 43 -14.19 0.25 8.94
N LYS A 44 -14.44 -0.08 7.68
CA LYS A 44 -15.43 -1.08 7.29
C LYS A 44 -14.82 -2.47 7.10
N GLU A 45 -13.56 -2.54 6.70
CA GLU A 45 -12.90 -3.82 6.47
C GLU A 45 -11.39 -3.69 6.62
N ASP A 46 -10.75 -4.84 6.86
CA ASP A 46 -9.29 -4.92 6.98
C ASP A 46 -8.66 -5.07 5.61
N PHE A 47 -7.54 -4.37 5.42
CA PHE A 47 -6.72 -4.50 4.22
C PHE A 47 -5.33 -4.98 4.64
N PRO A 48 -5.01 -6.26 4.38
CA PRO A 48 -3.68 -6.78 4.73
C PRO A 48 -2.55 -6.05 4.03
N VAL A 49 -2.77 -5.66 2.77
CA VAL A 49 -1.75 -4.96 1.98
C VAL A 49 -2.31 -3.62 1.52
N ILE A 50 -1.55 -2.56 1.74
CA ILE A 50 -1.91 -1.20 1.34
C ILE A 50 -0.79 -0.66 0.48
N ILE A 51 -1.14 -0.17 -0.71
CA ILE A 51 -0.18 0.48 -1.63
C ILE A 51 -0.57 1.94 -1.71
N THR A 52 0.33 2.84 -1.36
CA THR A 52 0.03 4.26 -1.37
C THR A 52 1.10 5.07 -2.08
N ASP A 53 0.66 6.06 -2.85
CA ASP A 53 1.56 7.07 -3.38
C ASP A 53 2.14 7.88 -2.22
N LEU A 54 3.35 8.38 -2.38
CA LEU A 54 4.00 9.23 -1.39
C LEU A 54 3.62 10.69 -1.55
N ILE A 55 3.31 11.12 -2.76
CA ILE A 55 2.95 12.52 -3.03
C ILE A 55 1.47 12.62 -3.34
N MET A 56 0.72 13.20 -2.41
CA MET A 56 -0.72 13.43 -2.55
C MET A 56 -1.05 14.83 -2.05
N LEU A 57 -2.21 15.36 -2.43
CA LEU A 57 -2.56 16.78 -2.21
C LEU A 57 -2.67 17.18 -0.74
N ASP A 58 -3.54 16.54 0.02
CA ASP A 58 -3.85 16.99 1.39
C ASP A 58 -2.94 16.38 2.45
N MET A 59 -2.57 15.15 2.27
CA MET A 59 -1.73 14.41 3.21
C MET A 59 -0.78 13.56 2.40
N ASP A 60 0.52 13.67 2.62
CA ASP A 60 1.47 12.83 1.89
C ASP A 60 1.45 11.39 2.42
N GLY A 61 2.05 10.48 1.65
CA GLY A 61 2.05 9.07 1.99
C GLY A 61 2.80 8.76 3.28
N VAL A 62 3.80 9.56 3.64
CA VAL A 62 4.55 9.36 4.88
C VAL A 62 3.65 9.61 6.08
N GLU A 63 2.95 10.75 6.11
CA GLU A 63 2.00 11.04 7.19
C GLU A 63 0.88 10.00 7.23
N PHE A 64 0.38 9.61 6.07
CA PHE A 64 -0.67 8.58 5.97
C PHE A 64 -0.19 7.27 6.61
N CYS A 65 1.02 6.83 6.28
CA CYS A 65 1.61 5.63 6.87
C CYS A 65 1.72 5.74 8.39
N GLN A 66 2.21 6.88 8.88
CA GLN A 66 2.33 7.13 10.32
C GLN A 66 0.98 6.98 11.03
N ARG A 67 -0.07 7.54 10.45
CA ARG A 67 -1.42 7.46 11.01
C ARG A 67 -1.98 6.05 10.99
N ILE A 68 -1.71 5.29 9.92
CA ILE A 68 -2.11 3.88 9.87
C ILE A 68 -1.44 3.12 11.02
N ARG A 69 -0.14 3.34 11.23
CA ARG A 69 0.62 2.62 12.24
C ARG A 69 0.15 2.91 13.67
N GLU A 70 -0.41 4.07 13.92
CA GLU A 70 -1.00 4.38 15.21
C GLU A 70 -2.19 3.46 15.55
N ARG A 71 -2.86 2.94 14.53
CA ARG A 71 -4.07 2.12 14.69
C ARG A 71 -3.83 0.65 14.38
N ASN A 72 -2.83 0.36 13.57
CA ASN A 72 -2.66 -0.96 12.96
C ASN A 72 -1.20 -1.22 12.66
N SER A 73 -0.62 -2.17 13.39
CA SER A 73 0.77 -2.58 13.17
C SER A 73 0.88 -3.78 12.23
N HIS A 74 -0.24 -4.33 11.78
CA HIS A 74 -0.25 -5.60 11.03
C HIS A 74 -0.17 -5.45 9.52
N SER A 75 -0.85 -4.46 8.96
CA SER A 75 -0.90 -4.28 7.50
C SER A 75 0.49 -4.08 6.93
N VAL A 76 0.73 -4.65 5.76
CA VAL A 76 1.93 -4.36 4.99
C VAL A 76 1.65 -3.11 4.16
N ILE A 77 2.49 -2.10 4.30
CA ILE A 77 2.32 -0.84 3.60
C ILE A 77 3.47 -0.68 2.61
N ILE A 78 3.12 -0.53 1.33
CA ILE A 78 4.06 -0.40 0.23
C ILE A 78 3.97 1.01 -0.33
N ALA A 79 5.09 1.72 -0.35
CA ALA A 79 5.16 3.07 -0.92
C ALA A 79 5.31 2.99 -2.43
N LEU A 80 4.66 3.90 -3.14
CA LEU A 80 4.77 4.03 -4.58
C LEU A 80 5.27 5.43 -4.90
N THR A 81 6.38 5.55 -5.64
CA THR A 81 6.98 6.85 -5.90
C THR A 81 7.56 6.97 -7.30
N GLY A 82 7.36 8.13 -7.93
CA GLY A 82 8.05 8.50 -9.16
C GLY A 82 9.36 9.23 -8.89
N TYR A 83 9.67 9.48 -7.62
CA TYR A 83 10.84 10.28 -7.21
C TYR A 83 11.72 9.47 -6.27
N ALA A 84 12.22 8.33 -6.77
CA ALA A 84 13.01 7.39 -5.97
C ALA A 84 14.24 8.05 -5.34
N ASP A 85 14.81 9.05 -6.02
CA ASP A 85 16.00 9.76 -5.52
C ASP A 85 15.73 10.63 -4.30
N LEU A 86 14.46 10.98 -4.06
CA LEU A 86 14.08 11.82 -2.93
C LEU A 86 13.83 11.01 -1.65
N TYR A 87 13.71 9.70 -1.78
CA TYR A 87 13.33 8.85 -0.65
C TYR A 87 14.34 7.71 -0.47
N ASP A 88 14.75 7.52 0.77
CA ASP A 88 15.63 6.45 1.18
C ASP A 88 14.79 5.33 1.79
N LEU A 89 14.97 4.10 1.31
CA LEU A 89 14.22 2.95 1.82
C LEU A 89 14.38 2.79 3.34
N GLU A 90 15.57 3.03 3.87
CA GLU A 90 15.81 2.96 5.32
C GLU A 90 14.90 3.92 6.09
N LYS A 91 14.79 5.15 5.60
CA LYS A 91 13.93 6.15 6.23
C LYS A 91 12.46 5.78 6.11
N LEU A 92 12.06 5.25 4.96
CA LEU A 92 10.69 4.78 4.75
C LEU A 92 10.36 3.63 5.71
N LYS A 93 11.28 2.72 5.92
CA LYS A 93 11.10 1.64 6.89
C LYS A 93 10.97 2.16 8.32
N GLN A 94 11.74 3.17 8.68
CA GLN A 94 11.65 3.79 9.99
C GLN A 94 10.28 4.42 10.24
N VAL A 95 9.68 4.99 9.20
CA VAL A 95 8.33 5.54 9.27
C VAL A 95 7.27 4.44 9.46
N GLY A 96 7.50 3.27 8.89
CA GLY A 96 6.58 2.16 9.00
C GLY A 96 6.24 1.46 7.71
N PHE A 97 6.86 1.87 6.59
CA PHE A 97 6.69 1.18 5.32
C PHE A 97 7.44 -0.14 5.32
N ASP A 98 6.87 -1.12 4.65
CA ASP A 98 7.50 -2.44 4.51
C ASP A 98 8.35 -2.56 3.26
N ASN A 99 7.99 -1.82 2.22
CA ASN A 99 8.71 -1.84 0.96
C ASN A 99 8.31 -0.64 0.12
N TYR A 100 8.94 -0.47 -1.03
CA TYR A 100 8.57 0.58 -1.97
C TYR A 100 8.69 0.09 -3.40
N LEU A 101 7.97 0.76 -4.31
CA LEU A 101 7.99 0.52 -5.74
C LEU A 101 8.18 1.86 -6.44
N THR A 102 8.88 1.84 -7.55
CA THR A 102 9.09 3.04 -8.35
C THR A 102 8.19 3.04 -9.58
N LYS A 103 7.71 4.22 -9.98
CA LYS A 103 6.98 4.39 -11.23
C LYS A 103 7.99 4.42 -12.39
N PRO A 104 7.63 3.95 -13.59
CA PRO A 104 6.31 3.46 -13.99
C PRO A 104 6.02 2.06 -13.46
N ILE A 105 4.73 1.80 -13.20
CA ILE A 105 4.30 0.55 -12.60
C ILE A 105 4.25 -0.55 -13.65
N LYS A 106 4.89 -1.68 -13.34
CA LYS A 106 4.87 -2.87 -14.18
C LYS A 106 4.47 -4.07 -13.33
N LEU A 107 3.65 -4.95 -13.90
CA LEU A 107 3.15 -6.11 -13.17
C LEU A 107 4.28 -7.02 -12.68
N ASP A 108 5.31 -7.22 -13.50
CA ASP A 108 6.46 -8.06 -13.14
C ASP A 108 7.26 -7.51 -11.96
N LYS A 109 7.12 -6.22 -11.65
CA LYS A 109 7.77 -5.58 -10.50
C LYS A 109 6.86 -5.57 -9.27
N ILE A 110 5.58 -5.28 -9.46
CA ILE A 110 4.66 -5.15 -8.34
C ILE A 110 4.23 -6.49 -7.76
N GLN A 111 4.05 -7.51 -8.60
CA GLN A 111 3.54 -8.80 -8.17
C GLN A 111 4.44 -9.48 -7.12
N PRO A 112 5.77 -9.57 -7.32
CA PRO A 112 6.63 -10.15 -6.28
C PRO A 112 6.59 -9.41 -4.95
N VAL A 113 6.48 -8.09 -4.99
CA VAL A 113 6.41 -7.26 -3.78
C VAL A 113 5.12 -7.51 -3.02
N VAL A 114 4.01 -7.60 -3.75
CA VAL A 114 2.70 -7.88 -3.16
C VAL A 114 2.65 -9.30 -2.58
N GLU A 115 3.17 -10.28 -3.29
CA GLU A 115 3.23 -11.65 -2.79
C GLU A 115 4.06 -11.76 -1.51
N ALA A 116 5.21 -11.09 -1.49
CA ALA A 116 6.05 -11.03 -0.29
C ALA A 116 5.29 -10.37 0.87
N GLY A 117 4.48 -9.35 0.56
CA GLY A 117 3.65 -8.67 1.55
C GLY A 117 2.65 -9.62 2.20
N PHE A 118 1.96 -10.44 1.42
CA PHE A 118 1.01 -11.41 1.95
C PHE A 118 1.69 -12.48 2.80
N LYS A 119 2.88 -12.91 2.41
CA LYS A 119 3.66 -13.84 3.23
C LYS A 119 4.04 -13.23 4.58
N LYS A 120 4.41 -11.96 4.56
CA LYS A 120 4.78 -11.21 5.76
C LYS A 120 3.59 -11.08 6.72
N ILE A 121 2.39 -10.84 6.18
CA ILE A 121 1.15 -10.80 6.96
C ILE A 121 0.91 -12.13 7.66
N LYS A 122 1.05 -13.22 6.94
CA LYS A 122 0.86 -14.57 7.49
C LYS A 122 1.82 -14.82 8.66
N ASN A 123 3.07 -14.42 8.52
CA ASN A 123 4.08 -14.59 9.57
C ASN A 123 3.78 -13.69 10.78
N ARG A 124 3.33 -12.45 10.56
CA ARG A 124 2.95 -11.54 11.64
C ARG A 124 1.80 -12.10 12.47
N LYS A 125 0.79 -12.67 11.83
CA LYS A 125 -0.35 -13.28 12.52
C LYS A 125 0.10 -14.46 13.38
N LYS A 126 1.04 -15.27 12.92
CA LYS A 126 1.61 -16.37 13.71
C LYS A 126 2.36 -15.87 14.94
N SER A 127 3.07 -14.75 14.80
CA SER A 127 3.88 -14.18 15.88
C SER A 127 3.04 -13.57 17.00
N HIS A 128 1.78 -13.27 16.74
CA HIS A 128 0.90 -12.62 17.70
C HIS A 128 -0.07 -13.57 18.42
N ARG A 129 0.21 -14.85 18.35
CA ARG A 129 -0.57 -15.84 19.09
C ARG A 129 -0.12 -15.94 20.55
#